data_b9c47f467363a3d5a1069dfe4637c61c
#
_entry.id   b9c47f467363a3d5a1069dfe4637c61c
#
_cell.length_a   1.000
_cell.length_b   1.000
_cell.length_c   1.000
_cell.angle_alpha   90.00
_cell.angle_beta   90.00
_cell.angle_gamma   90.00
#
_symmetry.space_group_name_H-M   'P 1'
#
loop_
_entity.id
_entity.type
_entity.pdbx_description
1 polymer ?
#
loop_
_entity_poly.entity_id
_entity_poly.type
_entity_poly.pdbx_seq_one_letter_code
_entity_poly.pdbx_strand_id
1 'polypeptide(L)'
;MGTIFGIVLSGLAGAGLLYRMGKLEQTVEQVTERVSEKVKEITQPAPKFEVALPDKNDPDPVQLGIGAVINKPLFSQPDNAWNRDISKEPVDPNSQAIIARIGADKPLHPEFGTFYRGAPNGIPYTVVAGDQKKVPINFDRYGDQSDREPYPVPDNPPIEGGPQGKGDRHSLILDRDNWKLYELYDLRPQPDGSFKAASGAVFDLKSNRTRPEGWTSADAAGLPILPGLVRYDETMMQKEIKHALRFTVPKSRRAYLPPATHHAGHSEAADYPPMGMRVRLRADFDVSDYPAEAQVILKCLQKYGMILADNGEPWFVSGAPDPRWIDMNTHAIKKVKGRDLEVIQMRDMRQ
;
A
#
# COMPACT_ATOMS: atom_id res chain seq x y z
N MET A 1 2.34 -58.17 54.88
CA MET A 1 1.55 -57.15 54.13
C MET A 1 2.36 -55.87 53.79
N GLY A 2 3.60 -55.73 54.19
CA GLY A 2 4.42 -54.54 53.97
C GLY A 2 5.22 -54.50 52.65
N THR A 3 5.50 -55.62 52.02
CA THR A 3 6.45 -55.72 50.91
C THR A 3 5.77 -55.50 49.51
N ILE A 4 4.45 -55.70 49.41
CA ILE A 4 3.71 -55.57 48.17
C ILE A 4 3.36 -54.10 47.89
N PHE A 5 3.18 -53.28 48.92
CA PHE A 5 2.86 -51.83 48.77
C PHE A 5 4.03 -50.98 48.27
N GLY A 6 5.26 -51.37 48.56
CA GLY A 6 6.48 -50.64 48.14
C GLY A 6 6.78 -50.76 46.64
N ILE A 7 6.47 -51.90 46.04
CA ILE A 7 6.72 -52.15 44.62
C ILE A 7 5.69 -51.46 43.69
N VAL A 8 4.43 -51.30 44.17
CA VAL A 8 3.37 -50.62 43.40
C VAL A 8 3.59 -49.10 43.38
N LEU A 9 4.09 -48.52 44.49
CA LEU A 9 4.39 -47.08 44.56
C LEU A 9 5.62 -46.70 43.73
N SER A 10 6.65 -47.52 43.68
CA SER A 10 7.83 -47.29 42.80
C SER A 10 7.49 -47.44 41.32
N GLY A 11 6.61 -48.37 40.95
CA GLY A 11 6.12 -48.55 39.57
C GLY A 11 5.27 -47.36 39.06
N LEU A 12 4.39 -46.81 39.91
CA LEU A 12 3.58 -45.67 39.58
C LEU A 12 4.40 -44.35 39.46
N ALA A 13 5.41 -44.17 40.32
CA ALA A 13 6.32 -43.03 40.21
C ALA A 13 7.20 -43.13 38.93
N GLY A 14 7.68 -44.32 38.57
CA GLY A 14 8.42 -44.54 37.32
C GLY A 14 7.57 -44.34 36.09
N ALA A 15 6.34 -44.85 36.06
CA ALA A 15 5.41 -44.63 34.96
C ALA A 15 5.00 -43.15 34.78
N GLY A 16 4.81 -42.41 35.86
CA GLY A 16 4.55 -40.96 35.83
C GLY A 16 5.75 -40.16 35.30
N LEU A 17 6.97 -40.59 35.65
CA LEU A 17 8.19 -39.96 35.16
C LEU A 17 8.41 -40.21 33.67
N LEU A 18 8.22 -41.46 33.21
CA LEU A 18 8.29 -41.84 31.79
C LEU A 18 7.23 -41.13 30.95
N TYR A 19 6.00 -40.97 31.46
CA TYR A 19 4.94 -40.20 30.77
C TYR A 19 5.28 -38.70 30.65
N ARG A 20 5.86 -38.10 31.70
CA ARG A 20 6.31 -36.71 31.66
C ARG A 20 7.51 -36.52 30.72
N MET A 21 8.46 -37.44 30.68
CA MET A 21 9.58 -37.43 29.76
C MET A 21 9.10 -37.54 28.32
N GLY A 22 8.18 -38.47 27.98
CA GLY A 22 7.62 -38.58 26.64
C GLY A 22 6.85 -37.34 26.18
N LYS A 23 6.12 -36.68 27.10
CA LYS A 23 5.50 -35.37 26.78
C LYS A 23 6.54 -34.27 26.55
N LEU A 24 7.64 -34.26 27.29
CA LEU A 24 8.73 -33.30 27.11
C LEU A 24 9.42 -33.51 25.75
N GLU A 25 9.70 -34.78 25.40
CA GLU A 25 10.29 -35.11 24.11
C GLU A 25 9.39 -34.70 22.93
N GLN A 26 8.08 -34.99 22.99
CA GLN A 26 7.12 -34.52 21.97
C GLN A 26 7.06 -32.99 21.88
N THR A 27 7.14 -32.29 23.01
CA THR A 27 7.14 -30.81 23.02
C THR A 27 8.44 -30.26 22.43
N VAL A 28 9.59 -30.86 22.74
CA VAL A 28 10.89 -30.47 22.18
C VAL A 28 10.93 -30.73 20.68
N GLU A 29 10.40 -31.86 20.23
CA GLU A 29 10.33 -32.22 18.81
C GLU A 29 9.45 -31.23 18.02
N GLN A 30 8.26 -30.88 18.54
CA GLN A 30 7.38 -29.87 17.95
C GLN A 30 8.00 -28.46 17.93
N VAL A 31 8.73 -28.09 18.97
CA VAL A 31 9.45 -26.80 19.01
C VAL A 31 10.60 -26.80 18.00
N THR A 32 11.35 -27.89 17.91
CA THR A 32 12.47 -28.04 16.97
C THR A 32 11.98 -28.00 15.53
N GLU A 33 10.86 -28.65 15.23
CA GLU A 33 10.22 -28.64 13.91
C GLU A 33 9.76 -27.23 13.53
N ARG A 34 9.07 -26.53 14.43
CA ARG A 34 8.66 -25.11 14.22
C ARG A 34 9.85 -24.17 14.07
N VAL A 35 10.94 -24.37 14.81
CA VAL A 35 12.16 -23.59 14.67
C VAL A 35 12.82 -23.90 13.33
N SER A 36 12.88 -25.17 12.92
CA SER A 36 13.42 -25.57 11.62
C SER A 36 12.61 -25.02 10.44
N GLU A 37 11.28 -25.04 10.52
CA GLU A 37 10.41 -24.41 9.52
C GLU A 37 10.63 -22.89 9.46
N LYS A 38 10.72 -22.25 10.61
CA LYS A 38 10.97 -20.81 10.68
C LYS A 38 12.36 -20.43 10.17
N VAL A 39 13.37 -21.26 10.43
CA VAL A 39 14.72 -21.06 9.87
C VAL A 39 14.71 -21.28 8.35
N LYS A 40 13.98 -22.28 7.83
CA LYS A 40 13.79 -22.46 6.38
C LYS A 40 13.08 -21.27 5.74
N GLU A 41 12.06 -20.70 6.41
CA GLU A 41 11.35 -19.51 5.95
C GLU A 41 12.27 -18.28 5.89
N ILE A 42 13.17 -18.13 6.88
CA ILE A 42 14.14 -17.01 6.96
C ILE A 42 15.30 -17.18 5.98
N THR A 43 15.69 -18.44 5.67
CA THR A 43 16.82 -18.75 4.76
C THR A 43 16.40 -18.98 3.32
N GLN A 44 15.10 -18.97 3.00
CA GLN A 44 14.68 -18.95 1.59
C GLN A 44 15.20 -17.65 0.97
N PRO A 45 15.86 -17.72 -0.21
CA PRO A 45 16.21 -16.53 -0.94
C PRO A 45 14.91 -15.71 -1.17
N ALA A 46 14.98 -14.42 -0.89
CA ALA A 46 13.86 -13.51 -1.15
C ALA A 46 13.30 -13.78 -2.56
N PRO A 47 11.98 -13.86 -2.74
CA PRO A 47 11.41 -14.07 -4.05
C PRO A 47 11.99 -13.01 -5.00
N LYS A 48 12.50 -13.45 -6.15
CA LYS A 48 13.03 -12.53 -7.15
C LYS A 48 11.89 -11.64 -7.63
N PHE A 49 11.84 -10.43 -7.10
CA PHE A 49 10.99 -9.38 -7.63
C PHE A 49 11.80 -8.70 -8.73
N GLU A 50 11.59 -9.15 -9.95
CA GLU A 50 12.25 -8.59 -11.13
C GLU A 50 11.32 -7.54 -11.73
N VAL A 51 11.75 -6.28 -11.68
CA VAL A 51 11.07 -5.22 -12.44
C VAL A 51 11.39 -5.34 -13.91
N ALA A 52 10.42 -4.99 -14.75
CA ALA A 52 10.60 -4.97 -16.19
C ALA A 52 11.72 -3.99 -16.57
N LEU A 53 12.70 -4.48 -17.34
CA LEU A 53 13.68 -3.61 -17.96
C LEU A 53 13.06 -2.99 -19.23
N PRO A 54 13.40 -1.73 -19.55
CA PRO A 54 12.94 -1.10 -20.79
C PRO A 54 13.31 -1.95 -22.02
N ASP A 55 12.31 -2.34 -22.80
CA ASP A 55 12.56 -2.95 -24.10
C ASP A 55 12.91 -1.84 -25.11
N LYS A 56 14.14 -1.85 -25.58
CA LYS A 56 14.65 -0.86 -26.56
C LYS A 56 13.94 -0.96 -27.92
N ASN A 57 13.26 -2.07 -28.20
CA ASN A 57 12.53 -2.28 -29.44
C ASN A 57 11.05 -1.88 -29.31
N ASP A 58 10.55 -1.63 -28.12
CA ASP A 58 9.19 -1.13 -27.90
C ASP A 58 9.20 0.41 -28.01
N PRO A 59 8.58 0.98 -29.04
CA PRO A 59 8.55 2.43 -29.25
C PRO A 59 7.65 3.17 -28.26
N ASP A 60 6.78 2.44 -27.49
CA ASP A 60 5.90 3.08 -26.51
C ASP A 60 6.71 3.57 -25.30
N PRO A 61 6.53 4.82 -24.87
CA PRO A 61 7.18 5.34 -23.66
C PRO A 61 6.75 4.59 -22.40
N VAL A 62 5.60 3.89 -22.43
CA VAL A 62 5.09 3.06 -21.34
C VAL A 62 5.50 1.60 -21.59
N GLN A 63 6.42 1.11 -20.81
CA GLN A 63 6.93 -0.26 -20.94
C GLN A 63 5.95 -1.29 -20.33
N LEU A 64 6.00 -2.54 -20.80
CA LEU A 64 5.20 -3.64 -20.24
C LEU A 64 5.92 -4.32 -19.08
N GLY A 65 5.15 -4.90 -18.15
CA GLY A 65 5.63 -5.76 -17.08
C GLY A 65 5.54 -5.15 -15.69
N ILE A 66 6.09 -5.87 -14.70
CA ILE A 66 6.04 -5.50 -13.28
C ILE A 66 6.95 -4.31 -13.02
N GLY A 67 6.44 -3.27 -12.34
CA GLY A 67 7.20 -2.06 -12.00
C GLY A 67 7.74 -1.32 -13.23
N ALA A 68 7.10 -1.51 -14.38
CA ALA A 68 7.54 -0.95 -15.66
C ALA A 68 7.53 0.58 -15.66
N VAL A 69 8.43 1.16 -16.45
CA VAL A 69 8.51 2.62 -16.65
C VAL A 69 7.24 3.11 -17.34
N ILE A 70 6.55 4.07 -16.72
CA ILE A 70 5.33 4.68 -17.29
C ILE A 70 5.65 5.94 -18.09
N ASN A 71 6.63 6.71 -17.68
CA ASN A 71 7.21 7.87 -18.37
C ASN A 71 6.22 8.91 -18.95
N LYS A 72 4.99 8.92 -18.44
CA LYS A 72 3.98 9.94 -18.72
C LYS A 72 2.99 10.08 -17.56
N PRO A 73 2.29 11.22 -17.43
CA PRO A 73 1.25 11.38 -16.39
C PRO A 73 0.15 10.34 -16.55
N LEU A 74 -0.28 9.73 -15.45
CA LEU A 74 -1.41 8.79 -15.46
C LEU A 74 -2.72 9.48 -15.81
N PHE A 75 -2.98 10.66 -15.23
CA PHE A 75 -4.05 11.54 -15.66
C PHE A 75 -3.47 12.67 -16.51
N SER A 76 -3.98 12.82 -17.74
CA SER A 76 -3.52 13.86 -18.67
C SER A 76 -4.31 15.17 -18.54
N GLN A 77 -5.43 15.17 -17.85
CA GLN A 77 -6.29 16.34 -17.68
C GLN A 77 -5.63 17.35 -16.74
N PRO A 78 -5.46 18.62 -17.18
CA PRO A 78 -4.79 19.65 -16.36
C PRO A 78 -5.53 19.96 -15.06
N ASP A 79 -6.84 19.78 -15.05
CA ASP A 79 -7.74 20.02 -13.91
C ASP A 79 -7.93 18.80 -13.00
N ASN A 80 -7.23 17.68 -13.30
CA ASN A 80 -7.31 16.50 -12.45
C ASN A 80 -6.79 16.80 -11.04
N ALA A 81 -7.52 16.33 -10.04
CA ALA A 81 -7.18 16.59 -8.64
C ALA A 81 -5.78 16.11 -8.25
N TRP A 82 -5.30 15.00 -8.82
CA TRP A 82 -3.95 14.48 -8.54
C TRP A 82 -2.85 15.40 -9.05
N ASN A 83 -3.06 16.07 -10.20
CA ASN A 83 -2.06 16.91 -10.85
C ASN A 83 -2.09 18.38 -10.38
N ARG A 84 -3.09 18.75 -9.54
CA ARG A 84 -3.29 20.13 -9.14
C ARG A 84 -2.16 20.64 -8.25
N ASP A 85 -1.51 21.73 -8.66
CA ASP A 85 -0.57 22.48 -7.82
C ASP A 85 -1.33 23.16 -6.67
N ILE A 86 -0.97 22.81 -5.44
CA ILE A 86 -1.60 23.35 -4.22
C ILE A 86 -0.65 24.23 -3.42
N SER A 87 0.50 24.59 -3.98
CA SER A 87 1.54 25.37 -3.27
C SER A 87 1.04 26.71 -2.75
N LYS A 88 -0.01 27.28 -3.38
CA LYS A 88 -0.60 28.57 -3.03
C LYS A 88 -2.00 28.48 -2.42
N GLU A 89 -2.53 27.26 -2.23
CA GLU A 89 -3.84 27.09 -1.60
C GLU A 89 -3.81 27.55 -0.14
N PRO A 90 -4.88 28.17 0.37
CA PRO A 90 -4.94 28.59 1.77
C PRO A 90 -4.93 27.41 2.71
N VAL A 91 -4.36 27.63 3.90
CA VAL A 91 -4.34 26.64 4.99
C VAL A 91 -5.72 26.58 5.64
N ASP A 92 -6.16 25.36 5.98
CA ASP A 92 -7.42 25.15 6.69
C ASP A 92 -7.34 25.70 8.12
N PRO A 93 -8.36 26.40 8.62
CA PRO A 93 -8.38 26.89 10.00
C PRO A 93 -8.19 25.82 11.07
N ASN A 94 -8.61 24.57 10.80
CA ASN A 94 -8.44 23.43 11.71
C ASN A 94 -7.12 22.67 11.49
N SER A 95 -6.25 23.13 10.60
CA SER A 95 -5.02 22.41 10.20
C SER A 95 -4.21 21.94 11.41
N GLN A 96 -3.95 22.84 12.37
CA GLN A 96 -3.16 22.50 13.56
C GLN A 96 -3.83 21.43 14.42
N ALA A 97 -5.15 21.49 14.62
CA ALA A 97 -5.89 20.52 15.41
C ALA A 97 -5.91 19.13 14.74
N ILE A 98 -6.09 19.09 13.42
CA ILE A 98 -6.09 17.85 12.63
C ILE A 98 -4.70 17.22 12.66
N ILE A 99 -3.63 18.00 12.43
CA ILE A 99 -2.24 17.51 12.50
C ILE A 99 -1.91 16.97 13.90
N ALA A 100 -2.32 17.67 14.95
CA ALA A 100 -2.15 17.20 16.32
C ALA A 100 -2.89 15.86 16.56
N ARG A 101 -4.09 15.71 16.02
CA ARG A 101 -4.89 14.47 16.10
C ARG A 101 -4.21 13.30 15.39
N ILE A 102 -3.65 13.50 14.21
CA ILE A 102 -2.92 12.45 13.48
C ILE A 102 -1.60 12.13 14.17
N GLY A 103 -0.91 13.15 14.69
CA GLY A 103 0.35 13.04 15.39
C GLY A 103 1.39 14.03 14.88
N ALA A 104 1.44 15.23 15.50
CA ALA A 104 2.35 16.31 15.11
C ALA A 104 3.85 15.92 15.19
N ASP A 105 4.21 15.06 16.16
CA ASP A 105 5.59 14.60 16.36
C ASP A 105 5.93 13.30 15.67
N LYS A 106 4.95 12.65 15.04
CA LYS A 106 5.17 11.42 14.28
C LYS A 106 5.87 11.76 12.96
N PRO A 107 6.88 10.96 12.58
CA PRO A 107 7.58 11.16 11.31
C PRO A 107 6.72 10.74 10.12
N LEU A 108 7.01 11.30 8.94
CA LEU A 108 6.65 10.65 7.69
C LEU A 108 7.28 9.26 7.62
N HIS A 109 6.54 8.29 7.10
CA HIS A 109 7.03 6.94 6.95
C HIS A 109 6.89 6.49 5.48
N PRO A 110 8.01 6.25 4.76
CA PRO A 110 7.95 5.65 3.43
C PRO A 110 7.51 4.19 3.57
N GLU A 111 6.36 3.87 3.01
CA GLU A 111 5.83 2.51 2.93
C GLU A 111 6.15 1.92 1.55
N PHE A 112 7.42 2.02 1.19
CA PHE A 112 7.99 1.50 -0.05
C PHE A 112 9.51 1.38 0.09
N GLY A 113 10.10 0.61 -0.80
CA GLY A 113 11.54 0.36 -0.81
C GLY A 113 11.87 -0.91 -1.56
N THR A 114 12.99 -1.54 -1.18
CA THR A 114 13.43 -2.80 -1.77
C THR A 114 12.64 -3.98 -1.20
N PHE A 115 12.94 -4.39 0.01
CA PHE A 115 12.31 -5.52 0.68
C PHE A 115 11.99 -5.22 2.15
N TYR A 116 10.88 -5.77 2.61
CA TYR A 116 10.52 -5.77 4.03
C TYR A 116 9.99 -7.14 4.43
N ARG A 117 10.57 -7.75 5.48
CA ARG A 117 10.20 -9.08 5.99
C ARG A 117 10.13 -10.17 4.92
N GLY A 118 11.07 -10.17 3.99
CA GLY A 118 11.18 -11.18 2.94
C GLY A 118 10.26 -11.00 1.73
N ALA A 119 9.54 -9.89 1.64
CA ALA A 119 8.71 -9.54 0.49
C ALA A 119 9.05 -8.15 -0.07
N PRO A 120 8.71 -7.84 -1.32
CA PRO A 120 8.82 -6.49 -1.87
C PRO A 120 8.05 -5.48 -1.01
N ASN A 121 8.69 -4.35 -0.69
CA ASN A 121 8.13 -3.33 0.19
C ASN A 121 7.37 -2.26 -0.60
N GLY A 122 6.05 -2.26 -0.51
CA GLY A 122 5.17 -1.31 -1.18
C GLY A 122 4.06 -1.98 -1.98
N ILE A 123 3.23 -1.17 -2.64
CA ILE A 123 2.10 -1.64 -3.44
C ILE A 123 2.56 -1.85 -4.88
N PRO A 124 2.65 -3.10 -5.36
CA PRO A 124 3.18 -3.39 -6.68
C PRO A 124 2.16 -3.11 -7.78
N TYR A 125 2.66 -2.77 -8.95
CA TYR A 125 1.87 -2.66 -10.17
C TYR A 125 2.50 -3.42 -11.34
N THR A 126 1.69 -3.73 -12.32
CA THR A 126 2.13 -4.25 -13.61
C THR A 126 1.45 -3.49 -14.75
N VAL A 127 2.16 -3.34 -15.85
CA VAL A 127 1.63 -2.78 -17.09
C VAL A 127 1.40 -3.91 -18.07
N VAL A 128 0.22 -3.97 -18.66
CA VAL A 128 -0.17 -4.98 -19.64
C VAL A 128 -0.56 -4.33 -20.97
N ALA A 129 -0.48 -5.10 -22.05
CA ALA A 129 -1.00 -4.68 -23.36
C ALA A 129 -2.53 -4.78 -23.41
N GLY A 130 -3.17 -4.08 -24.33
CA GLY A 130 -4.62 -4.01 -24.45
C GLY A 130 -5.30 -5.33 -24.84
N ASP A 131 -4.54 -6.28 -25.38
CA ASP A 131 -4.97 -7.64 -25.72
C ASP A 131 -4.77 -8.66 -24.58
N GLN A 132 -4.25 -8.23 -23.41
CA GLN A 132 -4.14 -9.10 -22.24
C GLN A 132 -5.48 -9.77 -21.95
N LYS A 133 -5.46 -11.10 -21.86
CA LYS A 133 -6.66 -11.89 -21.55
C LYS A 133 -7.30 -11.39 -20.25
N LYS A 134 -8.59 -11.11 -20.32
CA LYS A 134 -9.38 -10.68 -19.15
C LYS A 134 -10.10 -11.87 -18.51
N VAL A 135 -10.11 -11.88 -17.18
CA VAL A 135 -10.73 -12.92 -16.36
C VAL A 135 -11.73 -12.30 -15.39
N PRO A 136 -12.85 -13.00 -15.09
CA PRO A 136 -13.78 -12.55 -14.08
C PRO A 136 -13.16 -12.66 -12.68
N ILE A 137 -13.50 -11.72 -11.80
CA ILE A 137 -13.08 -11.73 -10.39
C ILE A 137 -14.30 -12.05 -9.53
N ASN A 138 -14.13 -12.97 -8.58
CA ASN A 138 -15.15 -13.26 -7.57
C ASN A 138 -14.92 -12.36 -6.36
N PHE A 139 -15.78 -11.36 -6.17
CA PHE A 139 -15.72 -10.44 -5.03
C PHE A 139 -16.46 -10.99 -3.83
N ASP A 140 -15.80 -11.10 -2.67
CA ASP A 140 -16.33 -11.75 -1.47
C ASP A 140 -16.73 -10.78 -0.34
N ARG A 141 -16.36 -9.47 -0.42
CA ARG A 141 -16.69 -8.47 0.61
C ARG A 141 -17.44 -7.24 0.07
N TYR A 142 -16.87 -6.51 -0.87
CA TYR A 142 -17.42 -5.26 -1.40
C TYR A 142 -17.88 -5.40 -2.85
N GLY A 143 -18.48 -6.54 -3.19
CA GLY A 143 -18.89 -6.85 -4.56
C GLY A 143 -20.02 -5.96 -5.12
N ASP A 144 -20.81 -5.35 -4.25
CA ASP A 144 -21.83 -4.35 -4.59
C ASP A 144 -21.24 -2.97 -4.93
N GLN A 145 -20.02 -2.71 -4.48
CA GLN A 145 -19.25 -1.50 -4.76
C GLN A 145 -18.06 -1.77 -5.69
N SER A 146 -18.01 -2.89 -6.37
CA SER A 146 -16.93 -3.28 -7.27
C SER A 146 -17.37 -3.28 -8.72
N ASP A 147 -16.46 -2.88 -9.62
CA ASP A 147 -16.70 -2.99 -11.05
C ASP A 147 -16.60 -4.45 -11.48
N ARG A 148 -17.67 -4.99 -12.04
CA ARG A 148 -17.81 -6.42 -12.37
C ARG A 148 -17.35 -6.80 -13.78
N GLU A 149 -16.80 -5.83 -14.54
CA GLU A 149 -16.17 -6.18 -15.81
C GLU A 149 -14.96 -7.11 -15.59
N PRO A 150 -14.59 -7.95 -16.58
CA PRO A 150 -13.40 -8.80 -16.46
C PRO A 150 -12.11 -7.97 -16.39
N TYR A 151 -11.15 -8.43 -15.58
CA TYR A 151 -9.87 -7.76 -15.30
C TYR A 151 -8.72 -8.40 -16.09
N PRO A 152 -7.77 -7.64 -16.63
CA PRO A 152 -6.63 -8.15 -17.38
C PRO A 152 -5.54 -8.68 -16.46
N VAL A 153 -5.89 -9.60 -15.55
CA VAL A 153 -4.96 -10.18 -14.57
C VAL A 153 -4.01 -11.15 -15.29
N PRO A 154 -2.68 -10.93 -15.25
CA PRO A 154 -1.74 -11.89 -15.80
C PRO A 154 -1.68 -13.17 -14.95
N ASP A 155 -1.10 -14.26 -15.49
CA ASP A 155 -1.03 -15.55 -14.80
C ASP A 155 -0.31 -15.47 -13.44
N ASN A 156 0.71 -14.61 -13.32
CA ASN A 156 1.45 -14.36 -12.10
C ASN A 156 1.39 -12.86 -11.73
N PRO A 157 0.25 -12.38 -11.22
CA PRO A 157 0.10 -10.97 -10.89
C PRO A 157 1.00 -10.60 -9.71
N PRO A 158 1.63 -9.42 -9.73
CA PRO A 158 2.32 -8.92 -8.55
C PRO A 158 1.30 -8.62 -7.45
N ILE A 159 1.54 -9.15 -6.26
CA ILE A 159 0.67 -8.98 -5.09
C ILE A 159 1.47 -8.36 -3.96
N GLU A 160 0.93 -7.35 -3.32
CA GLU A 160 1.53 -6.71 -2.15
C GLU A 160 1.84 -7.72 -1.05
N GLY A 161 3.06 -7.64 -0.50
CA GLY A 161 3.55 -8.62 0.47
C GLY A 161 3.90 -9.99 -0.13
N GLY A 162 3.84 -10.12 -1.46
CA GLY A 162 4.13 -11.36 -2.18
C GLY A 162 2.98 -12.38 -2.19
N PRO A 163 3.17 -13.54 -2.85
CA PRO A 163 2.11 -14.55 -3.01
C PRO A 163 1.54 -15.07 -1.69
N GLN A 164 2.36 -15.12 -0.64
CA GLN A 164 2.00 -15.60 0.70
C GLN A 164 1.71 -14.43 1.68
N GLY A 165 1.68 -13.20 1.21
CA GLY A 165 1.39 -12.01 2.02
C GLY A 165 0.08 -12.13 2.79
N LYS A 166 0.06 -11.61 4.03
CA LYS A 166 -1.11 -11.62 4.93
C LYS A 166 -1.74 -10.23 5.10
N GLY A 167 -1.17 -9.20 4.47
CA GLY A 167 -1.67 -7.83 4.50
C GLY A 167 -2.80 -7.59 3.51
N ASP A 168 -2.85 -6.38 3.00
CA ASP A 168 -3.93 -5.90 2.12
C ASP A 168 -3.91 -6.53 0.73
N ARG A 169 -2.75 -7.06 0.31
CA ARG A 169 -2.63 -7.85 -0.92
C ARG A 169 -3.15 -7.13 -2.16
N HIS A 170 -2.86 -5.84 -2.26
CA HIS A 170 -3.17 -5.07 -3.46
C HIS A 170 -2.48 -5.62 -4.70
N SER A 171 -3.16 -5.51 -5.83
CA SER A 171 -2.59 -5.77 -7.15
C SER A 171 -3.13 -4.73 -8.13
N LEU A 172 -2.22 -3.95 -8.72
CA LEU A 172 -2.55 -2.85 -9.61
C LEU A 172 -2.13 -3.20 -11.03
N ILE A 173 -3.03 -3.00 -12.01
CA ILE A 173 -2.81 -3.41 -13.38
C ILE A 173 -3.17 -2.23 -14.30
N LEU A 174 -2.19 -1.72 -15.02
CA LEU A 174 -2.35 -0.67 -16.00
C LEU A 174 -2.41 -1.27 -17.42
N ASP A 175 -3.56 -1.15 -18.07
CA ASP A 175 -3.72 -1.43 -19.51
C ASP A 175 -3.23 -0.19 -20.30
N ARG A 176 -2.04 -0.29 -20.89
CA ARG A 176 -1.39 0.86 -21.53
C ARG A 176 -2.08 1.32 -22.80
N ASP A 177 -2.70 0.40 -23.56
CA ASP A 177 -3.28 0.70 -24.87
C ASP A 177 -4.67 1.33 -24.72
N ASN A 178 -5.47 0.83 -23.76
CA ASN A 178 -6.78 1.38 -23.45
C ASN A 178 -6.71 2.53 -22.45
N TRP A 179 -5.56 2.70 -21.75
CA TRP A 179 -5.31 3.67 -20.69
C TRP A 179 -6.32 3.55 -19.56
N LYS A 180 -6.53 2.30 -19.14
CA LYS A 180 -7.40 1.91 -18.02
C LYS A 180 -6.57 1.32 -16.88
N LEU A 181 -6.90 1.70 -15.66
CA LEU A 181 -6.29 1.18 -14.44
C LEU A 181 -7.29 0.26 -13.76
N TYR A 182 -6.85 -0.95 -13.47
CA TYR A 182 -7.60 -1.98 -12.73
C TYR A 182 -6.89 -2.21 -11.41
N GLU A 183 -7.61 -2.10 -10.30
CA GLU A 183 -7.06 -2.25 -8.96
C GLU A 183 -7.87 -3.25 -8.15
N LEU A 184 -7.19 -4.13 -7.44
CA LEU A 184 -7.77 -5.20 -6.65
C LEU A 184 -7.25 -5.14 -5.22
N TYR A 185 -8.16 -5.24 -4.26
CA TYR A 185 -7.87 -5.40 -2.84
C TYR A 185 -8.06 -6.85 -2.42
N ASP A 186 -7.09 -7.39 -1.66
CA ASP A 186 -7.04 -8.77 -1.18
C ASP A 186 -7.14 -9.80 -2.31
N LEU A 187 -6.32 -9.63 -3.35
CA LEU A 187 -6.26 -10.55 -4.48
C LEU A 187 -5.74 -11.93 -4.07
N ARG A 188 -6.51 -12.97 -4.37
CA ARG A 188 -6.22 -14.38 -4.04
C ARG A 188 -6.40 -15.27 -5.26
N PRO A 189 -5.29 -15.67 -5.94
CA PRO A 189 -5.33 -16.74 -6.92
C PRO A 189 -5.87 -18.04 -6.30
N GLN A 190 -6.71 -18.76 -7.04
CA GLN A 190 -7.31 -20.02 -6.59
C GLN A 190 -6.65 -21.21 -7.28
N PRO A 191 -6.70 -22.43 -6.70
CA PRO A 191 -6.10 -23.63 -7.30
C PRO A 191 -6.68 -24.00 -8.67
N ASP A 192 -7.91 -23.60 -8.97
CA ASP A 192 -8.58 -23.82 -10.25
C ASP A 192 -8.24 -22.77 -11.32
N GLY A 193 -7.32 -21.85 -11.02
CA GLY A 193 -6.92 -20.77 -11.91
C GLY A 193 -7.86 -19.55 -11.89
N SER A 194 -8.93 -19.54 -11.08
CA SER A 194 -9.77 -18.37 -10.87
C SER A 194 -9.16 -17.39 -9.85
N PHE A 195 -9.77 -16.21 -9.72
CA PHE A 195 -9.34 -15.19 -8.77
C PHE A 195 -10.48 -14.76 -7.85
N LYS A 196 -10.15 -14.56 -6.59
CA LYS A 196 -11.00 -13.88 -5.60
C LYS A 196 -10.35 -12.58 -5.17
N ALA A 197 -11.17 -11.58 -4.85
CA ALA A 197 -10.73 -10.33 -4.25
C ALA A 197 -11.81 -9.78 -3.31
N ALA A 198 -11.41 -8.92 -2.38
CA ALA A 198 -12.37 -8.25 -1.50
C ALA A 198 -13.14 -7.15 -2.24
N SER A 199 -12.45 -6.35 -3.03
CA SER A 199 -13.00 -5.32 -3.90
C SER A 199 -12.17 -5.17 -5.17
N GLY A 200 -12.77 -4.50 -6.17
CA GLY A 200 -12.10 -4.15 -7.40
C GLY A 200 -12.65 -2.85 -8.00
N ALA A 201 -11.76 -2.07 -8.57
CA ALA A 201 -12.08 -0.80 -9.19
C ALA A 201 -11.44 -0.65 -10.55
N VAL A 202 -12.16 -0.03 -11.49
CA VAL A 202 -11.67 0.28 -12.83
C VAL A 202 -11.77 1.78 -13.05
N PHE A 203 -10.62 2.39 -13.38
CA PHE A 203 -10.52 3.83 -13.64
C PHE A 203 -10.17 4.07 -15.11
N ASP A 204 -10.95 4.90 -15.78
CA ASP A 204 -10.60 5.46 -17.09
C ASP A 204 -9.69 6.68 -16.88
N LEU A 205 -8.40 6.49 -17.12
CA LEU A 205 -7.39 7.54 -16.92
C LEU A 205 -7.45 8.67 -17.96
N LYS A 206 -8.31 8.52 -18.98
CA LYS A 206 -8.59 9.55 -19.98
C LYS A 206 -9.68 10.54 -19.51
N SER A 207 -10.22 10.35 -18.29
CA SER A 207 -11.28 11.20 -17.76
C SER A 207 -11.08 11.53 -16.29
N ASN A 208 -11.74 12.61 -15.80
CA ASN A 208 -11.79 12.96 -14.40
C ASN A 208 -12.96 12.29 -13.65
N ARG A 209 -13.60 11.29 -14.27
CA ARG A 209 -14.75 10.63 -13.66
C ARG A 209 -14.32 9.87 -12.40
N THR A 210 -14.96 10.19 -11.30
CA THR A 210 -14.82 9.48 -10.03
C THR A 210 -15.73 8.25 -9.99
N ARG A 211 -15.56 7.41 -9.02
CA ARG A 211 -16.48 6.32 -8.70
C ARG A 211 -17.85 6.89 -8.26
N PRO A 212 -18.92 6.07 -8.24
CA PRO A 212 -20.18 6.49 -7.67
C PRO A 212 -20.03 6.94 -6.21
N GLU A 213 -20.83 7.92 -5.80
CA GLU A 213 -20.90 8.39 -4.41
C GLU A 213 -21.19 7.22 -3.46
N GLY A 214 -20.44 7.17 -2.35
CA GLY A 214 -20.53 6.10 -1.35
C GLY A 214 -19.83 4.79 -1.74
N TRP A 215 -19.21 4.72 -2.92
CA TRP A 215 -18.45 3.53 -3.32
C TRP A 215 -16.98 3.63 -2.90
N THR A 216 -16.49 2.57 -2.26
CA THR A 216 -15.05 2.36 -2.07
C THR A 216 -14.36 1.94 -3.39
N SER A 217 -13.06 1.79 -3.38
CA SER A 217 -12.26 1.17 -4.45
C SER A 217 -11.45 0.00 -3.90
N ALA A 218 -10.28 -0.25 -4.44
CA ALA A 218 -9.25 -1.01 -3.74
C ALA A 218 -8.65 -0.21 -2.57
N ASP A 219 -8.94 1.09 -2.52
CA ASP A 219 -8.57 2.03 -1.46
C ASP A 219 -9.82 2.51 -0.72
N ALA A 220 -9.73 2.74 0.59
CA ALA A 220 -10.89 3.05 1.43
C ALA A 220 -11.62 4.34 1.02
N ALA A 221 -10.91 5.33 0.48
CA ALA A 221 -11.47 6.60 0.05
C ALA A 221 -12.22 6.53 -1.30
N GLY A 222 -12.24 5.38 -1.98
CA GLY A 222 -12.76 5.29 -3.35
C GLY A 222 -11.85 5.90 -4.41
N LEU A 223 -10.60 6.17 -4.06
CA LEU A 223 -9.57 6.74 -4.93
C LEU A 223 -8.79 5.65 -5.69
N PRO A 224 -8.16 5.96 -6.83
CA PRO A 224 -7.15 5.10 -7.42
C PRO A 224 -5.85 5.16 -6.61
N ILE A 225 -5.18 4.02 -6.47
CA ILE A 225 -3.94 3.87 -5.71
C ILE A 225 -2.71 4.27 -6.55
N LEU A 226 -2.56 3.69 -7.75
CA LEU A 226 -1.37 3.87 -8.59
C LEU A 226 -1.01 5.35 -8.86
N PRO A 227 -1.96 6.26 -9.11
CA PRO A 227 -1.64 7.68 -9.30
C PRO A 227 -1.04 8.38 -8.09
N GLY A 228 -1.21 7.81 -6.89
CA GLY A 228 -0.69 8.38 -5.63
C GLY A 228 0.60 7.74 -5.13
N LEU A 229 1.15 6.74 -5.83
CA LEU A 229 2.37 6.05 -5.39
C LEU A 229 3.62 6.84 -5.74
N VAL A 230 4.60 6.81 -4.81
CA VAL A 230 5.99 7.16 -5.16
C VAL A 230 6.54 6.05 -6.04
N ARG A 231 7.00 6.36 -7.25
CA ARG A 231 7.56 5.39 -8.18
C ARG A 231 9.02 5.67 -8.49
N TYR A 232 9.76 4.59 -8.78
CA TYR A 232 11.18 4.66 -9.08
C TYR A 232 11.47 5.47 -10.35
N ASP A 233 10.68 5.28 -11.41
CA ASP A 233 10.85 5.97 -12.70
C ASP A 233 10.74 7.50 -12.55
N GLU A 234 9.81 8.00 -11.74
CA GLU A 234 9.66 9.44 -11.49
C GLU A 234 10.77 9.97 -10.58
N THR A 235 11.06 9.27 -9.49
CA THR A 235 12.01 9.76 -8.48
C THR A 235 13.45 9.70 -8.97
N MET A 236 13.86 8.58 -9.61
CA MET A 236 15.26 8.32 -9.95
C MET A 236 15.60 8.67 -11.41
N MET A 237 14.67 8.45 -12.34
CA MET A 237 14.92 8.65 -13.77
C MET A 237 14.51 10.05 -14.22
N GLN A 238 13.26 10.45 -13.93
CA GLN A 238 12.73 11.78 -14.28
C GLN A 238 13.17 12.85 -13.29
N LYS A 239 13.51 12.49 -12.04
CA LYS A 239 13.87 13.37 -10.93
C LYS A 239 12.79 14.41 -10.59
N GLU A 240 11.55 14.07 -10.89
CA GLU A 240 10.38 14.91 -10.61
C GLU A 240 9.12 14.04 -10.50
N ILE A 241 8.29 14.30 -9.47
CA ILE A 241 6.96 13.73 -9.30
C ILE A 241 5.96 14.86 -9.55
N LYS A 242 5.05 14.68 -10.49
CA LYS A 242 4.10 15.73 -10.96
C LYS A 242 2.65 15.48 -10.54
N HIS A 243 2.45 14.80 -9.42
CA HIS A 243 1.14 14.50 -8.85
C HIS A 243 1.19 14.48 -7.34
N ALA A 244 0.01 14.52 -6.69
CA ALA A 244 -0.09 14.31 -5.26
C ALA A 244 0.24 12.86 -4.89
N LEU A 245 0.78 12.66 -3.69
CA LEU A 245 1.02 11.33 -3.15
C LEU A 245 -0.18 10.80 -2.36
N ARG A 246 -0.20 9.51 -2.08
CA ARG A 246 -1.15 8.85 -1.20
C ARG A 246 -0.58 8.73 0.20
N PHE A 247 -1.41 8.94 1.24
CA PHE A 247 -1.01 8.69 2.63
C PHE A 247 -2.15 8.13 3.48
N THR A 248 -1.80 7.60 4.66
CA THR A 248 -2.73 7.01 5.62
C THR A 248 -2.71 7.73 6.98
N VAL A 249 -3.77 7.51 7.75
CA VAL A 249 -3.91 7.98 9.14
C VAL A 249 -4.55 6.90 10.02
N PRO A 250 -4.33 6.88 11.35
CA PRO A 250 -4.90 5.84 12.22
C PRO A 250 -6.42 5.85 12.29
N LYS A 251 -7.04 7.01 12.19
CA LYS A 251 -8.50 7.19 12.29
C LYS A 251 -8.95 8.38 11.47
N SER A 252 -9.97 8.19 10.66
CA SER A 252 -10.57 9.22 9.83
C SER A 252 -11.93 9.67 10.34
N ARG A 253 -12.41 10.78 9.82
CA ARG A 253 -13.74 11.31 10.04
C ARG A 253 -14.77 10.55 9.21
N ARG A 254 -16.03 10.52 9.68
CA ARG A 254 -17.19 10.06 8.90
C ARG A 254 -17.59 11.10 7.86
N ALA A 255 -16.66 11.40 6.98
CA ALA A 255 -16.81 12.36 5.89
C ALA A 255 -15.72 12.15 4.85
N TYR A 256 -15.92 12.67 3.65
CA TYR A 256 -14.93 12.70 2.59
C TYR A 256 -14.99 14.00 1.78
N LEU A 257 -13.93 14.26 1.04
CA LEU A 257 -13.77 15.43 0.16
C LEU A 257 -13.48 14.92 -1.26
N PRO A 258 -14.09 15.48 -2.29
CA PRO A 258 -13.73 15.15 -3.67
C PRO A 258 -12.21 15.34 -3.90
N PRO A 259 -11.56 14.42 -4.67
CA PRO A 259 -12.14 13.39 -5.53
C PRO A 259 -12.52 12.06 -4.81
N ALA A 260 -12.32 11.93 -3.50
CA ALA A 260 -12.79 10.77 -2.76
C ALA A 260 -14.32 10.64 -2.86
N THR A 261 -14.80 9.42 -2.83
CA THR A 261 -16.23 9.08 -2.96
C THR A 261 -16.78 8.31 -1.77
N HIS A 262 -15.91 7.95 -0.82
CA HIS A 262 -16.27 7.11 0.31
C HIS A 262 -15.52 7.55 1.58
N HIS A 263 -16.11 7.33 2.73
CA HIS A 263 -15.49 7.51 4.04
C HIS A 263 -15.30 6.15 4.74
N ALA A 264 -14.24 6.01 5.52
CA ALA A 264 -13.97 4.82 6.33
C ALA A 264 -13.87 5.14 7.84
N GLY A 265 -14.28 6.33 8.23
CA GLY A 265 -14.26 6.78 9.63
C GLY A 265 -15.61 6.68 10.31
N HIS A 266 -15.57 6.73 11.65
CA HIS A 266 -16.75 6.71 12.49
C HIS A 266 -16.96 8.00 13.31
N SER A 267 -15.94 8.86 13.41
CA SER A 267 -15.99 10.10 14.19
C SER A 267 -16.56 11.24 13.38
N GLU A 268 -17.40 12.07 14.01
CA GLU A 268 -17.93 13.31 13.43
C GLU A 268 -17.15 14.55 13.88
N ALA A 269 -16.18 14.39 14.81
CA ALA A 269 -15.43 15.52 15.34
C ALA A 269 -14.55 16.20 14.27
N ALA A 270 -14.50 17.52 14.32
CA ALA A 270 -13.87 18.36 13.28
C ALA A 270 -12.35 18.20 13.20
N ASP A 271 -11.71 17.72 14.27
CA ASP A 271 -10.27 17.46 14.32
C ASP A 271 -9.86 16.09 13.74
N TYR A 272 -10.83 15.23 13.37
CA TYR A 272 -10.53 14.02 12.60
C TYR A 272 -10.44 14.32 11.11
N PRO A 273 -9.41 13.82 10.40
CA PRO A 273 -9.24 14.04 8.98
C PRO A 273 -10.30 13.29 8.16
N PRO A 274 -11.01 13.93 7.23
CA PRO A 274 -11.89 13.24 6.28
C PRO A 274 -11.08 12.58 5.17
N MET A 275 -11.59 11.48 4.58
CA MET A 275 -11.00 10.91 3.37
C MET A 275 -10.95 11.94 2.24
N GLY A 276 -9.94 11.90 1.38
CA GLY A 276 -9.72 12.93 0.36
C GLY A 276 -9.11 14.25 0.89
N MET A 277 -8.91 14.38 2.21
CA MET A 277 -8.20 15.55 2.77
C MET A 277 -6.81 15.66 2.18
N ARG A 278 -6.40 16.89 1.87
CA ARG A 278 -5.10 17.16 1.27
C ARG A 278 -4.19 17.91 2.22
N VAL A 279 -2.97 17.44 2.33
CA VAL A 279 -1.90 18.09 3.12
C VAL A 279 -0.71 18.38 2.22
N ARG A 280 0.08 19.38 2.58
CA ARG A 280 1.36 19.67 1.93
C ARG A 280 2.46 19.90 2.95
N LEU A 281 3.70 19.72 2.53
CA LEU A 281 4.87 20.18 3.26
C LEU A 281 4.92 21.71 3.19
N ARG A 282 5.21 22.36 4.31
CA ARG A 282 5.29 23.84 4.38
C ARG A 282 6.29 24.38 3.36
N ALA A 283 5.96 25.50 2.75
CA ALA A 283 6.80 26.12 1.72
C ALA A 283 8.16 26.59 2.24
N ASP A 284 8.26 26.94 3.53
CA ASP A 284 9.49 27.38 4.20
C ASP A 284 10.35 26.22 4.72
N PHE A 285 9.93 24.97 4.54
CA PHE A 285 10.72 23.81 4.96
C PHE A 285 11.91 23.62 4.01
N ASP A 286 13.13 23.67 4.57
CA ASP A 286 14.35 23.47 3.79
C ASP A 286 14.60 22.00 3.47
N VAL A 287 14.70 21.70 2.20
CA VAL A 287 14.95 20.35 1.68
C VAL A 287 16.39 20.15 1.19
N SER A 288 17.24 21.15 1.29
CA SER A 288 18.59 21.15 0.68
C SER A 288 19.52 20.09 1.27
N ASP A 289 19.39 19.80 2.57
CA ASP A 289 20.22 18.83 3.29
C ASP A 289 19.77 17.38 3.14
N TYR A 290 18.74 17.12 2.31
CA TYR A 290 18.25 15.77 2.08
C TYR A 290 18.94 15.11 0.88
N PRO A 291 19.08 13.77 0.85
CA PRO A 291 19.51 13.05 -0.35
C PRO A 291 18.62 13.39 -1.57
N ALA A 292 19.17 13.31 -2.76
CA ALA A 292 18.50 13.75 -3.99
C ALA A 292 17.12 13.11 -4.19
N GLU A 293 16.99 11.82 -3.89
CA GLU A 293 15.74 11.06 -3.99
C GLU A 293 14.68 11.60 -3.02
N ALA A 294 15.09 11.87 -1.78
CA ALA A 294 14.21 12.46 -0.79
C ALA A 294 13.80 13.89 -1.17
N GLN A 295 14.74 14.69 -1.74
CA GLN A 295 14.42 16.03 -2.23
C GLN A 295 13.30 16.00 -3.29
N VAL A 296 13.31 15.02 -4.21
CA VAL A 296 12.26 14.87 -5.23
C VAL A 296 10.90 14.66 -4.57
N ILE A 297 10.83 13.76 -3.59
CA ILE A 297 9.61 13.48 -2.83
C ILE A 297 9.16 14.72 -2.04
N LEU A 298 10.06 15.37 -1.32
CA LEU A 298 9.74 16.54 -0.49
C LEU A 298 9.30 17.75 -1.32
N LYS A 299 9.92 17.99 -2.48
CA LYS A 299 9.47 19.03 -3.43
C LYS A 299 8.09 18.73 -3.99
N CYS A 300 7.80 17.46 -4.27
CA CYS A 300 6.45 17.02 -4.62
C CYS A 300 5.45 17.35 -3.51
N LEU A 301 5.80 17.05 -2.25
CA LEU A 301 4.95 17.37 -1.10
C LEU A 301 4.71 18.88 -0.91
N GLN A 302 5.68 19.74 -1.25
CA GLN A 302 5.50 21.19 -1.22
C GLN A 302 4.55 21.69 -2.32
N LYS A 303 4.60 21.06 -3.50
CA LYS A 303 3.85 21.52 -4.68
C LYS A 303 2.49 20.86 -4.83
N TYR A 304 2.47 19.54 -4.77
CA TYR A 304 1.27 18.75 -5.01
C TYR A 304 0.68 18.16 -3.72
N GLY A 305 1.49 18.06 -2.67
CA GLY A 305 1.08 17.49 -1.39
C GLY A 305 0.74 16.00 -1.46
N MET A 306 -0.10 15.55 -0.54
CA MET A 306 -0.62 14.18 -0.51
C MET A 306 -2.10 14.16 -0.11
N ILE A 307 -2.81 13.14 -0.57
CA ILE A 307 -4.25 12.95 -0.37
C ILE A 307 -4.46 11.77 0.59
N LEU A 308 -5.30 11.98 1.61
CA LEU A 308 -5.69 10.92 2.52
C LEU A 308 -6.58 9.90 1.80
N ALA A 309 -6.13 8.67 1.72
CA ALA A 309 -6.76 7.64 0.93
C ALA A 309 -7.21 6.42 1.73
N ASP A 310 -6.60 6.16 2.91
CA ASP A 310 -6.97 5.02 3.73
C ASP A 310 -6.68 5.26 5.23
N ASN A 311 -7.24 4.39 6.07
CA ASN A 311 -6.83 4.23 7.45
C ASN A 311 -5.61 3.30 7.52
N GLY A 312 -4.67 3.60 8.41
CA GLY A 312 -3.42 2.86 8.59
C GLY A 312 -2.58 3.52 9.67
N GLU A 313 -1.28 3.40 9.61
CA GLU A 313 -0.39 4.10 10.53
C GLU A 313 -0.27 5.60 10.17
N PRO A 314 0.08 6.46 11.15
CA PRO A 314 0.15 7.91 10.92
C PRO A 314 1.25 8.29 9.92
N TRP A 315 0.89 9.08 8.92
CA TRP A 315 1.80 9.66 7.95
C TRP A 315 2.57 8.62 7.10
N PHE A 316 2.00 7.45 6.87
CA PHE A 316 2.57 6.49 5.93
C PHE A 316 2.33 6.98 4.51
N VAL A 317 3.43 7.15 3.76
CA VAL A 317 3.44 7.57 2.36
C VAL A 317 3.64 6.32 1.50
N SER A 318 2.67 6.02 0.66
CA SER A 318 2.68 4.81 -0.15
C SER A 318 3.55 4.97 -1.41
N GLY A 319 4.17 3.87 -1.82
CA GLY A 319 4.94 3.82 -3.06
C GLY A 319 5.05 2.40 -3.60
N ALA A 320 5.60 2.30 -4.79
CA ALA A 320 5.84 1.02 -5.44
C ALA A 320 7.17 0.41 -5.01
N PRO A 321 7.23 -0.92 -4.81
CA PRO A 321 8.48 -1.62 -4.56
C PRO A 321 9.37 -1.58 -5.80
N ASP A 322 10.67 -1.41 -5.57
CA ASP A 322 11.67 -1.52 -6.64
C ASP A 322 13.00 -1.99 -6.04
N PRO A 323 13.63 -3.05 -6.56
CA PRO A 323 14.90 -3.56 -6.02
C PRO A 323 16.08 -2.61 -6.21
N ARG A 324 15.91 -1.56 -7.03
CA ARG A 324 16.92 -0.54 -7.29
C ARG A 324 16.88 0.63 -6.30
N TRP A 325 15.87 0.71 -5.40
CA TRP A 325 15.81 1.75 -4.38
C TRP A 325 17.06 1.76 -3.49
N ILE A 326 17.52 2.94 -3.11
CA ILE A 326 18.47 3.12 -2.01
C ILE A 326 17.65 3.51 -0.79
N ASP A 327 17.19 2.51 -0.03
CA ASP A 327 16.24 2.70 1.07
C ASP A 327 16.70 3.76 2.08
N MET A 328 18.01 3.83 2.38
CA MET A 328 18.54 4.84 3.28
C MET A 328 18.27 6.27 2.80
N ASN A 329 18.32 6.52 1.49
CA ASN A 329 18.11 7.83 0.91
C ASN A 329 16.62 8.21 0.91
N THR A 330 15.74 7.29 0.49
CA THR A 330 14.29 7.52 0.52
C THR A 330 13.77 7.61 1.95
N HIS A 331 14.32 6.81 2.87
CA HIS A 331 13.99 6.85 4.28
C HIS A 331 14.41 8.14 5.00
N ALA A 332 15.22 8.99 4.39
CA ALA A 332 15.53 10.31 4.94
C ALA A 332 14.28 11.18 5.16
N ILE A 333 13.19 10.95 4.43
CA ILE A 333 11.91 11.66 4.66
C ILE A 333 11.36 11.44 6.07
N LYS A 334 11.80 10.44 6.82
CA LYS A 334 11.45 10.22 8.23
C LYS A 334 11.92 11.37 9.16
N LYS A 335 12.80 12.25 8.70
CA LYS A 335 13.19 13.45 9.45
C LYS A 335 12.04 14.49 9.47
N VAL A 336 11.17 14.48 8.47
CA VAL A 336 9.96 15.33 8.41
C VAL A 336 8.91 14.78 9.36
N LYS A 337 8.27 15.65 10.12
CA LYS A 337 7.23 15.29 11.11
C LYS A 337 5.89 15.90 10.71
N GLY A 338 4.82 15.41 11.29
CA GLY A 338 3.48 15.95 11.06
C GLY A 338 3.38 17.47 11.25
N ARG A 339 4.12 18.04 12.22
CA ARG A 339 4.17 19.49 12.46
C ARG A 339 4.77 20.32 11.32
N ASP A 340 5.51 19.69 10.41
CA ASP A 340 6.11 20.33 9.24
C ASP A 340 5.13 20.38 8.06
N LEU A 341 3.96 19.73 8.21
CA LEU A 341 2.88 19.69 7.25
C LEU A 341 1.80 20.74 7.60
N GLU A 342 0.98 21.03 6.61
CA GLU A 342 -0.24 21.84 6.78
C GLU A 342 -1.39 21.26 5.95
N VAL A 343 -2.60 21.29 6.51
CA VAL A 343 -3.82 20.89 5.80
C VAL A 343 -4.26 22.08 4.94
N ILE A 344 -4.50 21.85 3.64
CA ILE A 344 -5.07 22.89 2.79
C ILE A 344 -6.58 23.02 3.02
N GLN A 345 -7.13 24.20 2.74
CA GLN A 345 -8.53 24.51 2.99
C GLN A 345 -9.46 23.47 2.37
N MET A 346 -10.27 22.84 3.22
CA MET A 346 -11.26 21.85 2.82
C MET A 346 -12.53 22.54 2.30
N ARG A 347 -13.03 22.07 1.15
CA ARG A 347 -14.28 22.53 0.52
C ARG A 347 -15.10 21.33 0.08
N ASP A 348 -16.42 21.51 -0.02
CA ASP A 348 -17.36 20.52 -0.56
C ASP A 348 -17.33 19.16 0.19
N MET A 349 -17.17 19.22 1.52
CA MET A 349 -17.19 18.03 2.37
C MET A 349 -18.55 17.33 2.30
N ARG A 350 -18.51 16.00 2.16
CA ARG A 350 -19.67 15.11 2.07
C ARG A 350 -19.67 14.09 3.21
N GLN A 351 -20.85 13.53 3.52
CA GLN A 351 -21.04 12.53 4.58
C GLN A 351 -21.64 11.25 4.03
#